data_1f16801f3c478e3a033e4f5b64c51d69
#
_entry.id   1f16801f3c478e3a033e4f5b64c51d69
#
_cell.length_a   1.000
_cell.length_b   1.000
_cell.length_c   1.000
_cell.angle_alpha   90.00
_cell.angle_beta   90.00
_cell.angle_gamma   90.00
#
_symmetry.space_group_name_H-M   'P 1'
#
loop_
_entity.id
_entity.type
_entity.pdbx_description
1 polymer ?
#
loop_
_entity_poly.entity_id
_entity_poly.type
_entity_poly.pdbx_seq_one_letter_code
_entity_poly.pdbx_strand_id
1 'polypeptide(L)'
;FEIRTKGAHGAYTHQTESASKIAAALIQDLEAVTEIEPSMPDSVGLVLDQGREEMDRAMGKGAADIVPRVTLNIGVVKGGLKVNMVPNLVRVEADIRLPVGVEKEQVMSVVKQVLEGYPQAKMSEINSSPPSWCEPNHEMVEHLQKNANALGGYQPAPIVSLGGTDARLWRYRNVPAYVYGPPPTGMGTYNEYVEIETFLHVVRCHVLSAYDYLSHAGS
;
A
#
# COMPACT_ATOMS: atom_id res chain seq x y z
N PHE A 1 12.01 12.43 -5.35
CA PHE A 1 12.62 13.72 -4.99
C PHE A 1 14.05 13.78 -5.49
N GLU A 2 14.42 14.92 -6.07
CA GLU A 2 15.79 15.19 -6.50
C GLU A 2 16.28 16.44 -5.79
N ILE A 3 17.34 16.31 -4.99
CA ILE A 3 17.94 17.40 -4.19
C ILE A 3 19.24 17.81 -4.84
N ARG A 4 19.36 19.10 -5.20
CA ARG A 4 20.54 19.65 -5.86
C ARG A 4 21.15 20.81 -5.10
N THR A 5 22.47 20.79 -4.96
CA THR A 5 23.30 21.88 -4.40
C THR A 5 24.52 22.11 -5.29
N LYS A 6 25.39 23.05 -4.90
CA LYS A 6 26.64 23.34 -5.68
C LYS A 6 27.70 22.25 -5.53
N GLY A 7 27.73 21.56 -4.37
CA GLY A 7 28.85 20.70 -4.01
C GLY A 7 30.12 21.45 -3.70
N ALA A 8 31.07 20.82 -3.00
CA ALA A 8 32.38 21.36 -2.67
C ALA A 8 33.35 20.24 -2.25
N HIS A 9 34.59 20.57 -2.02
CA HIS A 9 35.50 19.67 -1.29
C HIS A 9 35.05 19.55 0.17
N GLY A 10 35.13 18.35 0.75
CA GLY A 10 34.58 18.03 2.08
C GLY A 10 35.14 18.88 3.24
N ALA A 11 36.32 19.48 3.10
CA ALA A 11 36.85 20.42 4.09
C ALA A 11 36.20 21.82 4.05
N TYR A 12 35.45 22.13 2.98
CA TYR A 12 34.84 23.46 2.77
C TYR A 12 33.31 23.43 2.92
N THR A 13 32.85 22.79 3.98
CA THR A 13 31.38 22.62 4.26
C THR A 13 30.63 23.94 4.45
N HIS A 14 31.37 25.06 4.70
CA HIS A 14 30.78 26.39 4.82
C HIS A 14 30.47 27.06 3.48
N GLN A 15 30.92 26.50 2.35
CA GLN A 15 30.72 27.09 1.01
C GLN A 15 29.43 26.69 0.34
N THR A 16 28.84 25.57 0.76
CA THR A 16 27.60 25.03 0.18
C THR A 16 26.89 24.11 1.15
N GLU A 17 25.58 23.95 0.97
CA GLU A 17 24.81 22.97 1.67
C GLU A 17 25.07 21.56 1.10
N SER A 18 24.92 20.56 1.93
CA SER A 18 25.07 19.16 1.54
C SER A 18 23.72 18.58 1.10
N ALA A 19 23.63 18.13 -0.15
CA ALA A 19 22.43 17.47 -0.65
C ALA A 19 22.04 16.24 0.19
N SER A 20 23.02 15.53 0.80
CA SER A 20 22.74 14.39 1.68
C SER A 20 22.12 14.80 3.01
N LYS A 21 22.56 15.92 3.60
CA LYS A 21 21.97 16.42 4.85
C LYS A 21 20.55 16.94 4.62
N ILE A 22 20.33 17.64 3.49
CA ILE A 22 19.00 18.10 3.09
C ILE A 22 18.09 16.90 2.84
N ALA A 23 18.55 15.85 2.12
CA ALA A 23 17.77 14.64 1.90
C ALA A 23 17.37 13.94 3.19
N ALA A 24 18.29 13.85 4.17
CA ALA A 24 18.01 13.25 5.46
C ALA A 24 16.94 14.01 6.25
N ALA A 25 16.99 15.34 6.26
CA ALA A 25 15.99 16.18 6.90
C ALA A 25 14.64 16.08 6.17
N LEU A 26 14.63 16.17 4.83
CA LEU A 26 13.41 16.01 4.03
C LEU A 26 12.72 14.66 4.28
N ILE A 27 13.49 13.57 4.36
CA ILE A 27 12.94 12.24 4.65
C ILE A 27 12.23 12.24 6.00
N GLN A 28 12.80 12.85 7.02
CA GLN A 28 12.17 12.93 8.35
C GLN A 28 10.91 13.79 8.33
N ASP A 29 10.92 14.92 7.65
CA ASP A 29 9.76 15.81 7.58
C ASP A 29 8.63 15.21 6.71
N LEU A 30 8.94 14.35 5.74
CA LEU A 30 7.96 13.62 4.95
C LEU A 30 7.11 12.65 5.78
N GLU A 31 7.57 12.22 6.97
CA GLU A 31 6.77 11.41 7.89
C GLU A 31 5.44 12.10 8.27
N ALA A 32 5.33 13.42 8.13
CA ALA A 32 4.08 14.15 8.34
C ALA A 32 2.91 13.62 7.50
N VAL A 33 3.15 12.91 6.38
CA VAL A 33 2.08 12.29 5.61
C VAL A 33 1.39 11.15 6.37
N THR A 34 2.06 10.54 7.33
CA THR A 34 1.51 9.43 8.14
C THR A 34 0.52 9.90 9.20
N GLU A 35 0.49 11.21 9.47
CA GLU A 35 -0.46 11.83 10.41
C GLU A 35 -1.81 12.17 9.76
N ILE A 36 -1.99 11.88 8.46
CA ILE A 36 -3.26 12.10 7.77
C ILE A 36 -4.28 11.09 8.26
N GLU A 37 -5.34 11.60 8.89
CA GLU A 37 -6.46 10.77 9.35
C GLU A 37 -7.40 10.44 8.19
N PRO A 38 -7.71 9.16 7.95
CA PRO A 38 -8.63 8.75 6.90
C PRO A 38 -10.09 9.00 7.28
N SER A 39 -10.90 9.43 6.32
CA SER A 39 -12.36 9.49 6.45
C SER A 39 -12.97 8.24 5.80
N MET A 40 -13.08 7.17 6.58
CA MET A 40 -13.51 5.87 6.06
C MET A 40 -15.02 5.74 6.02
N PRO A 41 -15.59 5.01 5.02
CA PRO A 41 -16.98 4.56 5.07
C PRO A 41 -17.24 3.64 6.26
N ASP A 42 -18.44 3.71 6.85
CA ASP A 42 -18.81 2.92 8.04
C ASP A 42 -18.64 1.41 7.81
N SER A 43 -19.00 0.91 6.61
CA SER A 43 -18.85 -0.49 6.25
C SER A 43 -17.38 -0.96 6.23
N VAL A 44 -16.46 -0.10 5.85
CA VAL A 44 -15.01 -0.37 5.90
C VAL A 44 -14.52 -0.31 7.34
N GLY A 45 -14.96 0.67 8.14
CA GLY A 45 -14.65 0.75 9.57
C GLY A 45 -15.05 -0.50 10.33
N LEU A 46 -16.26 -1.02 10.09
CA LEU A 46 -16.73 -2.26 10.70
C LEU A 46 -15.86 -3.48 10.33
N VAL A 47 -15.43 -3.58 9.07
CA VAL A 47 -14.53 -4.67 8.62
C VAL A 47 -13.17 -4.55 9.30
N LEU A 48 -12.64 -3.33 9.47
CA LEU A 48 -11.38 -3.11 10.16
C LEU A 48 -11.44 -3.51 11.64
N ASP A 49 -12.55 -3.18 12.31
CA ASP A 49 -12.73 -3.51 13.72
C ASP A 49 -12.95 -5.01 13.94
N GLN A 50 -13.81 -5.64 13.15
CA GLN A 50 -14.18 -7.04 13.29
C GLN A 50 -13.15 -8.02 12.72
N GLY A 51 -12.42 -7.60 11.66
CA GLY A 51 -11.48 -8.42 10.90
C GLY A 51 -10.04 -8.35 11.40
N ARG A 52 -9.73 -7.78 12.57
CA ARG A 52 -8.36 -7.57 13.05
C ARG A 52 -7.55 -8.86 13.10
N GLU A 53 -8.10 -9.92 13.69
CA GLU A 53 -7.41 -11.21 13.79
C GLU A 53 -7.15 -11.84 12.41
N GLU A 54 -8.10 -11.72 11.49
CA GLU A 54 -7.98 -12.19 10.12
C GLU A 54 -6.94 -11.42 9.33
N MET A 55 -6.90 -10.09 9.48
CA MET A 55 -5.88 -9.24 8.85
C MET A 55 -4.48 -9.60 9.35
N ASP A 56 -4.30 -9.75 10.67
CA ASP A 56 -3.03 -10.15 11.26
C ASP A 56 -2.62 -11.56 10.83
N ARG A 57 -3.58 -12.48 10.72
CA ARG A 57 -3.33 -13.83 10.24
C ARG A 57 -2.95 -13.86 8.76
N ALA A 58 -3.63 -13.07 7.91
CA ALA A 58 -3.42 -13.06 6.46
C ALA A 58 -2.17 -12.28 6.04
N MET A 59 -1.84 -11.19 6.73
CA MET A 59 -0.80 -10.23 6.31
C MET A 59 0.35 -10.08 7.30
N GLY A 60 0.30 -10.81 8.41
CA GLY A 60 1.30 -10.76 9.48
C GLY A 60 0.87 -9.91 10.68
N LYS A 61 1.37 -10.28 11.85
CA LYS A 61 1.04 -9.62 13.12
C LYS A 61 1.30 -8.11 13.06
N GLY A 62 0.31 -7.32 13.42
CA GLY A 62 0.34 -5.85 13.39
C GLY A 62 -0.21 -5.24 12.10
N ALA A 63 -0.58 -6.06 11.11
CA ALA A 63 -1.18 -5.57 9.86
C ALA A 63 -2.47 -4.78 10.11
N ALA A 64 -3.30 -5.23 11.05
CA ALA A 64 -4.54 -4.56 11.42
C ALA A 64 -4.35 -3.12 11.94
N ASP A 65 -3.18 -2.78 12.47
CA ASP A 65 -2.85 -1.42 12.91
C ASP A 65 -2.31 -0.55 11.77
N ILE A 66 -1.80 -1.17 10.72
CA ILE A 66 -1.19 -0.47 9.58
C ILE A 66 -2.21 -0.22 8.46
N VAL A 67 -3.11 -1.19 8.19
CA VAL A 67 -4.11 -1.10 7.12
C VAL A 67 -4.89 0.22 7.12
N PRO A 68 -5.34 0.78 8.26
CA PRO A 68 -6.09 2.03 8.29
C PRO A 68 -5.23 3.30 8.23
N ARG A 69 -3.92 3.21 7.99
CA ARG A 69 -3.01 4.37 8.06
C ARG A 69 -2.36 4.68 6.72
N VAL A 70 -2.04 5.95 6.51
CA VAL A 70 -1.08 6.33 5.48
C VAL A 70 0.29 5.83 5.92
N THR A 71 1.00 5.16 5.01
CA THR A 71 2.37 4.72 5.28
C THR A 71 3.35 5.32 4.30
N LEU A 72 4.57 5.58 4.77
CA LEU A 72 5.68 6.08 3.99
C LEU A 72 6.82 5.06 4.00
N ASN A 73 7.27 4.65 2.83
CA ASN A 73 8.48 3.86 2.66
C ASN A 73 9.48 4.60 1.78
N ILE A 74 10.69 4.78 2.26
CA ILE A 74 11.80 5.31 1.47
C ILE A 74 12.54 4.14 0.86
N GLY A 75 12.17 3.79 -0.37
CA GLY A 75 12.70 2.62 -1.07
C GLY A 75 14.10 2.82 -1.67
N VAL A 76 14.45 4.06 -2.06
CA VAL A 76 15.73 4.37 -2.66
C VAL A 76 16.28 5.68 -2.12
N VAL A 77 17.55 5.66 -1.69
CA VAL A 77 18.35 6.85 -1.44
C VAL A 77 19.68 6.70 -2.17
N LYS A 78 19.95 7.57 -3.13
CA LYS A 78 21.11 7.45 -3.99
C LYS A 78 21.78 8.80 -4.24
N GLY A 79 23.06 8.91 -3.88
CA GLY A 79 23.82 10.16 -4.08
C GLY A 79 25.23 10.11 -3.50
N GLY A 80 25.97 11.21 -3.72
CA GLY A 80 27.37 11.30 -3.35
C GLY A 80 28.33 10.63 -4.34
N LEU A 81 29.59 11.08 -4.36
CA LEU A 81 30.64 10.52 -5.23
C LEU A 81 31.81 9.98 -4.44
N LYS A 82 32.31 10.73 -3.46
CA LYS A 82 33.47 10.40 -2.63
C LYS A 82 33.29 10.94 -1.21
N VAL A 83 33.88 10.26 -0.23
CA VAL A 83 33.79 10.64 1.18
C VAL A 83 34.28 12.06 1.47
N ASN A 84 35.25 12.55 0.72
CA ASN A 84 35.88 13.90 0.88
C ASN A 84 35.22 14.96 -0.02
N MET A 85 34.00 14.76 -0.49
CA MET A 85 33.21 15.74 -1.24
C MET A 85 31.90 16.04 -0.53
N VAL A 86 31.48 17.30 -0.54
CA VAL A 86 30.10 17.68 -0.17
C VAL A 86 29.20 17.27 -1.34
N PRO A 87 28.23 16.37 -1.15
CA PRO A 87 27.37 15.91 -2.23
C PRO A 87 26.51 17.02 -2.84
N ASN A 88 26.50 17.09 -4.16
CA ASN A 88 25.72 18.05 -4.93
C ASN A 88 24.39 17.49 -5.48
N LEU A 89 24.19 16.19 -5.39
CA LEU A 89 22.98 15.52 -5.87
C LEU A 89 22.66 14.33 -4.99
N VAL A 90 21.38 14.25 -4.59
CA VAL A 90 20.76 13.05 -3.99
C VAL A 90 19.39 12.85 -4.62
N ARG A 91 19.06 11.60 -4.92
CA ARG A 91 17.72 11.13 -5.31
C ARG A 91 17.13 10.29 -4.20
N VAL A 92 15.89 10.55 -3.89
CA VAL A 92 15.08 9.80 -2.93
C VAL A 92 13.80 9.35 -3.62
N GLU A 93 13.50 8.04 -3.57
CA GLU A 93 12.23 7.50 -4.05
C GLU A 93 11.42 7.02 -2.85
N ALA A 94 10.21 7.56 -2.75
CA ALA A 94 9.27 7.27 -1.69
C ALA A 94 8.02 6.57 -2.26
N ASP A 95 7.57 5.51 -1.58
CA ASP A 95 6.29 4.84 -1.82
C ASP A 95 5.34 5.21 -0.67
N ILE A 96 4.28 5.94 -0.98
CA ILE A 96 3.26 6.34 -0.01
C ILE A 96 2.01 5.53 -0.29
N ARG A 97 1.58 4.73 0.70
CA ARG A 97 0.36 3.93 0.61
C ARG A 97 -0.80 4.65 1.26
N LEU A 98 -1.91 4.72 0.55
CA LEU A 98 -3.11 5.40 0.98
C LEU A 98 -4.14 4.35 1.40
N PRO A 99 -4.68 4.42 2.64
CA PRO A 99 -5.82 3.62 3.04
C PRO A 99 -7.11 4.12 2.36
N VAL A 100 -8.16 3.33 2.44
CA VAL A 100 -9.51 3.79 2.07
C VAL A 100 -9.86 5.01 2.91
N GLY A 101 -10.41 6.05 2.27
CA GLY A 101 -10.79 7.30 2.92
C GLY A 101 -9.69 8.38 2.97
N VAL A 102 -8.57 8.15 2.29
CA VAL A 102 -7.55 9.19 2.04
C VAL A 102 -7.43 9.43 0.54
N GLU A 103 -7.60 10.69 0.16
CA GLU A 103 -7.44 11.11 -1.24
C GLU A 103 -5.99 11.53 -1.50
N LYS A 104 -5.54 11.32 -2.75
CA LYS A 104 -4.20 11.72 -3.19
C LYS A 104 -3.90 13.20 -2.91
N GLU A 105 -4.87 14.05 -3.11
CA GLU A 105 -4.77 15.49 -2.95
C GLU A 105 -4.39 15.90 -1.52
N GLN A 106 -4.88 15.17 -0.52
CA GLN A 106 -4.53 15.38 0.89
C GLN A 106 -3.03 15.12 1.12
N VAL A 107 -2.54 13.98 0.63
CA VAL A 107 -1.12 13.62 0.71
C VAL A 107 -0.25 14.62 -0.03
N MET A 108 -0.65 14.99 -1.25
CA MET A 108 0.08 15.96 -2.07
C MET A 108 0.11 17.35 -1.45
N SER A 109 -0.91 17.73 -0.70
CA SER A 109 -0.92 18.99 0.05
C SER A 109 0.14 18.99 1.15
N VAL A 110 0.24 17.92 1.94
CA VAL A 110 1.25 17.77 2.99
C VAL A 110 2.65 17.75 2.39
N VAL A 111 2.86 16.96 1.32
CA VAL A 111 4.19 16.89 0.65
C VAL A 111 4.61 18.26 0.11
N LYS A 112 3.69 19.02 -0.48
CA LYS A 112 3.99 20.37 -0.97
C LYS A 112 4.36 21.31 0.17
N GLN A 113 3.62 21.26 1.29
CA GLN A 113 3.92 22.06 2.48
C GLN A 113 5.30 21.73 3.04
N VAL A 114 5.66 20.46 3.13
CA VAL A 114 7.02 20.05 3.53
C VAL A 114 8.07 20.60 2.57
N LEU A 115 7.84 20.51 1.26
CA LEU A 115 8.79 21.00 0.25
C LEU A 115 9.02 22.51 0.27
N GLU A 116 8.12 23.32 0.85
CA GLU A 116 8.36 24.77 1.05
C GLU A 116 9.62 25.04 1.88
N GLY A 117 9.96 24.14 2.81
CA GLY A 117 11.19 24.20 3.59
C GLY A 117 12.47 23.80 2.83
N TYR A 118 12.33 23.25 1.61
CA TYR A 118 13.42 22.63 0.86
C TYR A 118 13.53 23.16 -0.58
N PRO A 119 13.93 24.42 -0.81
CA PRO A 119 14.01 25.03 -2.14
C PRO A 119 14.98 24.31 -3.09
N GLN A 120 15.92 23.49 -2.55
CA GLN A 120 16.86 22.69 -3.32
C GLN A 120 16.25 21.37 -3.82
N ALA A 121 15.07 20.98 -3.31
CA ALA A 121 14.40 19.74 -3.66
C ALA A 121 13.33 19.95 -4.73
N LYS A 122 13.27 19.03 -5.69
CA LYS A 122 12.19 18.95 -6.67
C LYS A 122 11.54 17.57 -6.57
N MET A 123 10.22 17.54 -6.62
CA MET A 123 9.45 16.31 -6.67
C MET A 123 8.97 16.05 -8.09
N SER A 124 8.95 14.79 -8.46
CA SER A 124 8.21 14.26 -9.61
C SER A 124 7.44 13.02 -9.19
N GLU A 125 6.20 12.92 -9.64
CA GLU A 125 5.40 11.71 -9.44
C GLU A 125 5.84 10.65 -10.47
N ILE A 126 6.07 9.43 -10.00
CA ILE A 126 6.43 8.28 -10.84
C ILE A 126 5.18 7.50 -11.23
N ASN A 127 4.33 7.23 -10.26
CA ASN A 127 3.09 6.46 -10.43
C ASN A 127 2.08 6.84 -9.35
N SER A 128 0.80 6.67 -9.65
CA SER A 128 -0.28 6.87 -8.68
C SER A 128 -1.48 5.98 -9.02
N SER A 129 -2.08 5.43 -7.98
CA SER A 129 -3.34 4.69 -8.07
C SER A 129 -4.17 5.05 -6.84
N PRO A 130 -5.42 5.54 -6.99
CA PRO A 130 -6.26 5.83 -5.84
C PRO A 130 -6.62 4.55 -5.08
N PRO A 131 -6.97 4.64 -3.79
CA PRO A 131 -7.55 3.54 -3.05
C PRO A 131 -8.82 3.02 -3.71
N SER A 132 -9.10 1.74 -3.57
CA SER A 132 -10.33 1.15 -4.07
C SER A 132 -10.87 0.09 -3.12
N TRP A 133 -12.18 0.04 -2.97
CA TRP A 133 -12.86 -0.89 -2.08
C TRP A 133 -14.22 -1.32 -2.66
N CYS A 134 -14.83 -2.35 -2.10
CA CYS A 134 -16.18 -2.81 -2.40
C CYS A 134 -16.92 -3.04 -1.11
N GLU A 135 -18.27 -2.97 -1.16
CA GLU A 135 -19.11 -3.31 -0.02
C GLU A 135 -18.85 -4.75 0.41
N PRO A 136 -18.62 -5.01 1.72
CA PRO A 136 -18.32 -6.34 2.23
C PRO A 136 -19.54 -7.28 2.16
N ASN A 137 -20.75 -6.74 2.13
CA ASN A 137 -22.03 -7.48 2.09
C ASN A 137 -22.53 -7.64 0.66
N HIS A 138 -21.79 -8.38 -0.16
CA HIS A 138 -22.14 -8.64 -1.56
C HIS A 138 -22.34 -10.14 -1.77
N GLU A 139 -23.30 -10.54 -2.62
CA GLU A 139 -23.61 -11.94 -2.89
C GLU A 139 -22.39 -12.78 -3.32
N MET A 140 -21.44 -12.18 -4.05
CA MET A 140 -20.18 -12.85 -4.39
C MET A 140 -19.37 -13.24 -3.15
N VAL A 141 -19.39 -12.40 -2.10
CA VAL A 141 -18.72 -12.70 -0.82
C VAL A 141 -19.42 -13.89 -0.14
N GLU A 142 -20.74 -13.92 -0.14
CA GLU A 142 -21.52 -15.03 0.42
C GLU A 142 -21.25 -16.35 -0.30
N HIS A 143 -21.18 -16.33 -1.65
CA HIS A 143 -20.80 -17.51 -2.44
C HIS A 143 -19.38 -17.99 -2.12
N LEU A 144 -18.42 -17.08 -2.00
CA LEU A 144 -17.04 -17.42 -1.62
C LEU A 144 -16.99 -18.05 -0.23
N GLN A 145 -17.66 -17.46 0.76
CA GLN A 145 -17.71 -17.98 2.13
C GLN A 145 -18.36 -19.37 2.20
N LYS A 146 -19.52 -19.54 1.56
CA LYS A 146 -20.25 -20.81 1.47
C LYS A 146 -19.38 -21.91 0.87
N ASN A 147 -18.75 -21.64 -0.27
CA ASN A 147 -17.95 -22.63 -0.98
C ASN A 147 -16.62 -22.91 -0.27
N ALA A 148 -15.97 -21.92 0.33
CA ALA A 148 -14.78 -22.14 1.14
C ALA A 148 -15.06 -23.05 2.34
N ASN A 149 -16.21 -22.85 2.99
CA ASN A 149 -16.65 -23.70 4.10
C ASN A 149 -16.95 -25.14 3.64
N ALA A 150 -17.72 -25.29 2.56
CA ALA A 150 -18.09 -26.61 2.03
C ALA A 150 -16.88 -27.44 1.55
N LEU A 151 -15.86 -26.78 0.98
CA LEU A 151 -14.66 -27.44 0.45
C LEU A 151 -13.61 -27.78 1.49
N GLY A 152 -13.51 -27.03 2.58
CA GLY A 152 -12.42 -27.21 3.54
C GLY A 152 -12.72 -26.77 4.96
N GLY A 153 -13.97 -26.43 5.29
CA GLY A 153 -14.36 -25.95 6.61
C GLY A 153 -13.83 -24.54 6.93
N TYR A 154 -13.31 -23.80 5.93
CA TYR A 154 -12.82 -22.45 6.12
C TYR A 154 -13.97 -21.46 6.30
N GLN A 155 -13.75 -20.46 7.14
CA GLN A 155 -14.69 -19.36 7.38
C GLN A 155 -14.02 -18.03 7.08
N PRO A 156 -13.80 -17.71 5.79
CA PRO A 156 -13.14 -16.45 5.44
C PRO A 156 -14.04 -15.26 5.79
N ALA A 157 -13.43 -14.23 6.39
CA ALA A 157 -14.06 -12.95 6.63
C ALA A 157 -13.60 -11.92 5.60
N PRO A 158 -14.44 -10.93 5.24
CA PRO A 158 -13.96 -9.77 4.48
C PRO A 158 -12.86 -9.04 5.23
N ILE A 159 -11.81 -8.66 4.54
CA ILE A 159 -10.71 -7.87 5.08
C ILE A 159 -10.33 -6.75 4.11
N VAL A 160 -9.65 -5.73 4.62
CA VAL A 160 -8.95 -4.74 3.82
C VAL A 160 -7.49 -5.15 3.69
N SER A 161 -6.94 -5.10 2.48
CA SER A 161 -5.57 -5.53 2.18
C SER A 161 -4.60 -4.35 2.19
N LEU A 162 -3.37 -4.57 2.68
CA LEU A 162 -2.24 -3.62 2.57
C LEU A 162 -1.77 -3.41 1.13
N GLY A 163 -1.95 -4.42 0.28
CA GLY A 163 -1.46 -4.41 -1.10
C GLY A 163 -2.51 -3.96 -2.12
N GLY A 164 -2.06 -3.27 -3.16
CA GLY A 164 -2.88 -3.04 -4.35
C GLY A 164 -3.01 -4.31 -5.18
N THR A 165 -4.21 -4.58 -5.71
CA THR A 165 -4.47 -5.70 -6.60
C THR A 165 -5.06 -5.20 -7.92
N ASP A 166 -4.99 -6.01 -8.99
CA ASP A 166 -5.59 -5.65 -10.27
C ASP A 166 -7.14 -5.64 -10.24
N ALA A 167 -7.74 -6.16 -9.17
CA ALA A 167 -9.17 -5.98 -8.88
C ALA A 167 -9.58 -4.49 -8.84
N ARG A 168 -8.64 -3.58 -8.50
CA ARG A 168 -8.88 -2.13 -8.53
C ARG A 168 -9.33 -1.63 -9.91
N LEU A 169 -8.85 -2.22 -10.99
CA LEU A 169 -9.16 -1.80 -12.36
C LEU A 169 -10.65 -2.00 -12.70
N TRP A 170 -11.28 -3.01 -12.10
CA TRP A 170 -12.72 -3.24 -12.17
C TRP A 170 -13.47 -2.27 -11.26
N ARG A 171 -12.99 -2.09 -10.02
CA ARG A 171 -13.58 -1.16 -9.04
C ARG A 171 -13.60 0.27 -9.56
N TYR A 172 -12.57 0.72 -10.27
CA TYR A 172 -12.54 2.05 -10.93
C TYR A 172 -13.58 2.20 -12.02
N ARG A 173 -14.21 1.11 -12.46
CA ARG A 173 -15.31 1.08 -13.43
C ARG A 173 -16.65 0.77 -12.77
N ASN A 174 -16.73 0.90 -11.45
CA ASN A 174 -17.91 0.54 -10.64
C ASN A 174 -18.35 -0.92 -10.82
N VAL A 175 -17.43 -1.82 -11.11
CA VAL A 175 -17.66 -3.26 -11.13
C VAL A 175 -17.11 -3.84 -9.82
N PRO A 176 -17.96 -4.43 -8.96
CA PRO A 176 -17.50 -5.08 -7.75
C PRO A 176 -16.50 -6.20 -8.07
N ALA A 177 -15.37 -6.19 -7.38
CA ALA A 177 -14.32 -7.18 -7.57
C ALA A 177 -13.65 -7.51 -6.23
N TYR A 178 -13.76 -8.77 -5.85
CA TYR A 178 -13.25 -9.32 -4.60
C TYR A 178 -12.04 -10.22 -4.89
N VAL A 179 -11.11 -10.28 -3.96
CA VAL A 179 -9.94 -11.14 -4.04
C VAL A 179 -10.08 -12.23 -3.00
N TYR A 180 -10.03 -13.47 -3.44
CA TYR A 180 -9.90 -14.64 -2.59
C TYR A 180 -8.69 -15.43 -3.05
N GLY A 181 -7.69 -15.57 -2.19
CA GLY A 181 -6.42 -16.20 -2.54
C GLY A 181 -5.77 -16.88 -1.33
N PRO A 182 -4.68 -17.61 -1.55
CA PRO A 182 -3.92 -18.20 -0.46
C PRO A 182 -3.25 -17.08 0.36
N PRO A 183 -3.06 -17.30 1.66
CA PRO A 183 -2.26 -16.38 2.47
C PRO A 183 -0.84 -16.33 1.91
N PRO A 184 -0.26 -15.14 1.76
CA PRO A 184 1.09 -15.02 1.23
C PRO A 184 2.11 -15.56 2.24
N THR A 185 3.00 -16.43 1.77
CA THR A 185 4.15 -16.90 2.56
C THR A 185 5.43 -16.38 1.93
N GLY A 186 6.13 -15.50 2.66
CA GLY A 186 7.36 -14.88 2.18
C GLY A 186 7.17 -13.91 1.02
N MET A 187 6.02 -13.20 0.95
CA MET A 187 5.72 -12.25 -0.13
C MET A 187 6.88 -11.28 -0.37
N GLY A 188 7.34 -11.19 -1.63
CA GLY A 188 8.44 -10.32 -2.04
C GLY A 188 9.84 -10.80 -1.62
N THR A 189 9.98 -12.02 -1.11
CA THR A 189 11.27 -12.62 -0.77
C THR A 189 11.68 -13.72 -1.76
N TYR A 190 12.95 -14.20 -1.66
CA TYR A 190 13.47 -15.24 -2.56
C TYR A 190 12.77 -16.59 -2.45
N ASN A 191 12.12 -16.87 -1.31
CA ASN A 191 11.48 -18.16 -1.03
C ASN A 191 9.96 -17.99 -0.90
N GLU A 192 9.36 -17.12 -1.68
CA GLU A 192 7.90 -16.97 -1.75
C GLU A 192 7.28 -18.25 -2.31
N TYR A 193 6.29 -18.79 -1.60
CA TYR A 193 5.61 -20.03 -2.01
C TYR A 193 4.16 -20.08 -1.56
N VAL A 194 3.42 -21.01 -2.14
CA VAL A 194 2.08 -21.42 -1.72
C VAL A 194 2.02 -22.94 -1.63
N GLU A 195 1.33 -23.47 -0.63
CA GLU A 195 1.06 -24.90 -0.50
C GLU A 195 0.10 -25.37 -1.61
N ILE A 196 0.41 -26.54 -2.23
CA ILE A 196 -0.36 -27.07 -3.36
C ILE A 196 -1.83 -27.26 -3.00
N GLU A 197 -2.14 -27.80 -1.83
CA GLU A 197 -3.52 -28.03 -1.39
C GLU A 197 -4.28 -26.71 -1.19
N THR A 198 -3.60 -25.68 -0.67
CA THR A 198 -4.19 -24.33 -0.54
C THR A 198 -4.48 -23.72 -1.90
N PHE A 199 -3.56 -23.85 -2.86
CA PHE A 199 -3.78 -23.41 -4.22
C PHE A 199 -4.98 -24.12 -4.87
N LEU A 200 -5.05 -25.45 -4.76
CA LEU A 200 -6.15 -26.26 -5.31
C LEU A 200 -7.49 -25.91 -4.65
N HIS A 201 -7.51 -25.65 -3.34
CA HIS A 201 -8.70 -25.17 -2.64
C HIS A 201 -9.20 -23.85 -3.24
N VAL A 202 -8.30 -22.87 -3.43
CA VAL A 202 -8.65 -21.55 -4.02
C VAL A 202 -9.25 -21.74 -5.42
N VAL A 203 -8.64 -22.56 -6.27
CA VAL A 203 -9.15 -22.85 -7.63
C VAL A 203 -10.56 -23.43 -7.58
N ARG A 204 -10.79 -24.44 -6.74
CA ARG A 204 -12.11 -25.07 -6.57
C ARG A 204 -13.15 -24.06 -6.05
N CYS A 205 -12.77 -23.25 -5.07
CA CYS A 205 -13.64 -22.22 -4.50
C CYS A 205 -14.07 -21.20 -5.56
N HIS A 206 -13.12 -20.70 -6.37
CA HIS A 206 -13.44 -19.77 -7.46
C HIS A 206 -14.37 -20.38 -8.50
N VAL A 207 -14.13 -21.62 -8.93
CA VAL A 207 -14.99 -22.31 -9.92
C VAL A 207 -16.42 -22.45 -9.42
N LEU A 208 -16.61 -22.94 -8.19
CA LEU A 208 -17.93 -23.12 -7.61
C LEU A 208 -18.63 -21.78 -7.36
N SER A 209 -17.91 -20.77 -6.86
CA SER A 209 -18.51 -19.47 -6.59
C SER A 209 -18.92 -18.75 -7.88
N ALA A 210 -18.13 -18.86 -8.95
CA ALA A 210 -18.52 -18.35 -10.26
C ALA A 210 -19.74 -19.07 -10.82
N TYR A 211 -19.81 -20.39 -10.68
CA TYR A 211 -20.97 -21.19 -11.11
C TYR A 211 -22.22 -20.79 -10.34
N ASP A 212 -22.14 -20.73 -9.00
CA ASP A 212 -23.27 -20.35 -8.16
C ASP A 212 -23.78 -18.95 -8.53
N TYR A 213 -22.87 -17.97 -8.63
CA TYR A 213 -23.21 -16.59 -8.95
C TYR A 213 -23.91 -16.47 -10.32
N LEU A 214 -23.36 -17.11 -11.36
CA LEU A 214 -23.93 -17.04 -12.70
C LEU A 214 -25.24 -17.82 -12.84
N SER A 215 -25.42 -18.88 -12.06
CA SER A 215 -26.65 -19.68 -12.08
C SER A 215 -27.83 -18.97 -11.41
N HIS A 216 -27.58 -18.06 -10.45
CA HIS A 216 -28.62 -17.27 -9.79
C HIS A 216 -28.93 -15.96 -10.53
N ALA A 217 -28.02 -15.45 -11.34
CA ALA A 217 -28.22 -14.23 -12.13
C ALA A 217 -29.23 -14.38 -13.28
N GLY A 218 -29.73 -15.59 -13.54
CA GLY A 218 -30.67 -15.91 -14.59
C GLY A 218 -32.09 -16.28 -14.09
N SER A 219 -32.34 -16.16 -12.79
CA SER A 219 -33.65 -16.39 -12.17
C SER A 219 -34.18 -15.06 -11.61
#